data_450cc6233316196333aef5fb95d46255
#
_entry.id   450cc6233316196333aef5fb95d46255
#
_cell.length_a   1.000
_cell.length_b   1.000
_cell.length_c   1.000
_cell.angle_alpha   90.00
_cell.angle_beta   90.00
_cell.angle_gamma   90.00
#
_symmetry.space_group_name_H-M   'P 1'
#
loop_
_entity.id
_entity.type
_entity.pdbx_description
1 polymer ?
#
loop_
_entity_poly.entity_id
_entity_poly.type
_entity_poly.pdbx_seq_one_letter_code
_entity_poly.pdbx_strand_id
1 'polypeptide(L)'
;MLAATIFTLGIVRDHLYQLALLEQPVHPTLLHPAVRVAAMLLFAVGTVLVVSSMWALGVTGTYLGDYFGILMDAMVTGFPFNVLSDPMYVGSTLNFVAVALWFARPAGLVLSALVWLTYRVALCFEGPFTARIYREAAEKKAAAAKKAAERKAAATPSRAPYATRSQTRKRAL
;
A
#
# COMPACT_ATOMS: atom_id res chain seq x y z
N MET A 1 -0.73 -16.09 -10.75
CA MET A 1 -2.05 -16.16 -11.41
C MET A 1 -2.97 -15.03 -10.96
N LEU A 2 -3.32 -14.87 -9.67
CA LEU A 2 -4.27 -13.87 -9.18
C LEU A 2 -3.93 -12.43 -9.59
N ALA A 3 -2.69 -11.98 -9.41
CA ALA A 3 -2.25 -10.63 -9.80
C ALA A 3 -2.50 -10.33 -11.28
N ALA A 4 -2.18 -11.28 -12.16
CA ALA A 4 -2.44 -11.14 -13.60
C ALA A 4 -3.94 -11.04 -13.90
N THR A 5 -4.76 -11.82 -13.20
CA THR A 5 -6.23 -11.77 -13.35
C THR A 5 -6.78 -10.41 -12.93
N ILE A 6 -6.39 -9.92 -11.75
CA ILE A 6 -6.85 -8.61 -11.24
C ILE A 6 -6.39 -7.48 -12.17
N PHE A 7 -5.14 -7.52 -12.63
CA PHE A 7 -4.61 -6.54 -13.57
C PHE A 7 -5.40 -6.52 -14.89
N THR A 8 -5.64 -7.71 -15.47
CA THR A 8 -6.42 -7.84 -16.71
C THR A 8 -7.84 -7.33 -16.54
N LEU A 9 -8.51 -7.69 -15.43
CA LEU A 9 -9.86 -7.19 -15.13
C LEU A 9 -9.87 -5.66 -14.97
N GLY A 10 -8.80 -5.07 -14.42
CA GLY A 10 -8.63 -3.62 -14.36
C GLY A 10 -8.60 -2.98 -15.76
N ILE A 11 -7.80 -3.54 -16.67
CA ILE A 11 -7.75 -3.05 -18.07
C ILE A 11 -9.10 -3.20 -18.77
N VAL A 12 -9.76 -4.34 -18.60
CA VAL A 12 -11.10 -4.57 -19.18
C VAL A 12 -12.10 -3.56 -18.63
N ARG A 13 -12.11 -3.32 -17.31
CA ARG A 13 -12.95 -2.30 -16.68
C ARG A 13 -12.73 -0.92 -17.29
N ASP A 14 -11.47 -0.51 -17.44
CA ASP A 14 -11.13 0.82 -17.97
C ASP A 14 -11.54 0.96 -19.42
N HIS A 15 -11.41 -0.11 -20.22
CA HIS A 15 -11.88 -0.14 -21.59
C HIS A 15 -13.40 -0.06 -21.69
N LEU A 16 -14.12 -0.85 -20.89
CA LEU A 16 -15.60 -0.81 -20.83
C LEU A 16 -16.10 0.58 -20.39
N TYR A 17 -15.41 1.20 -19.43
CA TYR A 17 -15.72 2.56 -19.02
C TYR A 17 -15.61 3.55 -20.20
N GLN A 18 -14.53 3.49 -20.99
CA GLN A 18 -14.37 4.33 -22.17
C GLN A 18 -15.45 4.09 -23.21
N LEU A 19 -15.77 2.83 -23.52
CA LEU A 19 -16.84 2.49 -24.47
C LEU A 19 -18.19 3.06 -23.99
N ALA A 20 -18.55 2.85 -22.73
CA ALA A 20 -19.78 3.37 -22.16
C ALA A 20 -19.83 4.91 -22.20
N LEU A 21 -18.71 5.59 -22.00
CA LEU A 21 -18.65 7.06 -22.14
C LEU A 21 -18.91 7.52 -23.57
N LEU A 22 -18.33 6.85 -24.57
CA LEU A 22 -18.47 7.26 -25.96
C LEU A 22 -19.92 7.24 -26.47
N GLU A 23 -20.78 6.43 -25.87
CA GLU A 23 -22.21 6.36 -26.15
C GLU A 23 -23.03 7.48 -25.50
N GLN A 24 -22.44 8.20 -24.53
CA GLN A 24 -23.16 9.26 -23.80
C GLN A 24 -23.13 10.61 -24.55
N PRO A 25 -24.11 11.48 -24.31
CA PRO A 25 -24.14 12.81 -24.93
C PRO A 25 -22.98 13.69 -24.45
N VAL A 26 -22.44 14.47 -25.34
CA VAL A 26 -21.41 15.51 -25.03
C VAL A 26 -22.10 16.74 -24.44
N HIS A 27 -21.49 17.33 -23.43
CA HIS A 27 -21.97 18.59 -22.86
C HIS A 27 -21.12 19.77 -23.34
N PRO A 28 -21.71 20.81 -23.94
CA PRO A 28 -20.95 21.91 -24.57
C PRO A 28 -20.01 22.63 -23.61
N THR A 29 -20.40 22.84 -22.34
CA THR A 29 -19.55 23.55 -21.37
C THR A 29 -18.25 22.78 -21.05
N LEU A 30 -18.24 21.46 -21.18
CA LEU A 30 -17.07 20.62 -20.94
C LEU A 30 -16.10 20.63 -22.14
N LEU A 31 -16.48 21.18 -23.28
CA LEU A 31 -15.61 21.31 -24.45
C LEU A 31 -14.64 22.48 -24.33
N HIS A 32 -14.78 23.33 -23.31
CA HIS A 32 -13.91 24.49 -23.11
C HIS A 32 -12.44 24.06 -22.97
N PRO A 33 -11.48 24.76 -23.63
CA PRO A 33 -10.06 24.42 -23.59
C PRO A 33 -9.49 24.27 -22.16
N ALA A 34 -9.93 25.11 -21.22
CA ALA A 34 -9.52 25.01 -19.83
C ALA A 34 -9.91 23.66 -19.18
N VAL A 35 -11.05 23.08 -19.56
CA VAL A 35 -11.48 21.76 -19.07
C VAL A 35 -10.55 20.67 -19.58
N ARG A 36 -10.10 20.75 -20.83
CA ARG A 36 -9.11 19.82 -21.38
C ARG A 36 -7.76 19.91 -20.68
N VAL A 37 -7.31 21.12 -20.37
CA VAL A 37 -6.08 21.32 -19.58
C VAL A 37 -6.25 20.72 -18.18
N ALA A 38 -7.37 20.99 -17.52
CA ALA A 38 -7.67 20.39 -16.21
C ALA A 38 -7.69 18.85 -16.28
N ALA A 39 -8.31 18.28 -17.32
CA ALA A 39 -8.32 16.83 -17.53
C ALA A 39 -6.90 16.26 -17.67
N MET A 40 -6.03 16.89 -18.44
CA MET A 40 -4.62 16.46 -18.58
C MET A 40 -3.87 16.51 -17.24
N LEU A 41 -4.04 17.58 -16.47
CA LEU A 41 -3.41 17.72 -15.16
C LEU A 41 -3.91 16.66 -14.16
N LEU A 42 -5.22 16.45 -14.11
CA LEU A 42 -5.82 15.42 -13.26
C LEU A 42 -5.32 14.02 -13.64
N PHE A 43 -5.24 13.74 -14.94
CA PHE A 43 -4.73 12.45 -15.43
C PHE A 43 -3.26 12.26 -15.08
N ALA A 44 -2.43 13.29 -15.25
CA ALA A 44 -1.02 13.23 -14.89
C ALA A 44 -0.82 12.97 -13.39
N VAL A 45 -1.51 13.74 -12.53
CA VAL A 45 -1.45 13.57 -11.07
C VAL A 45 -1.98 12.18 -10.67
N GLY A 46 -3.12 11.78 -11.19
CA GLY A 46 -3.72 10.48 -10.91
C GLY A 46 -2.80 9.33 -11.30
N THR A 47 -2.20 9.41 -12.49
CA THR A 47 -1.24 8.39 -12.97
C THR A 47 0.01 8.34 -12.12
N VAL A 48 0.58 9.48 -11.71
CA VAL A 48 1.73 9.53 -10.80
C VAL A 48 1.40 8.84 -9.48
N LEU A 49 0.23 9.13 -8.90
CA LEU A 49 -0.20 8.50 -7.64
C LEU A 49 -0.37 6.98 -7.79
N VAL A 50 -1.00 6.52 -8.86
CA VAL A 50 -1.20 5.07 -9.09
C VAL A 50 0.14 4.36 -9.32
N VAL A 51 0.96 4.86 -10.25
CA VAL A 51 2.23 4.21 -10.62
C VAL A 51 3.21 4.21 -9.46
N SER A 52 3.33 5.34 -8.74
CA SER A 52 4.21 5.40 -7.55
C SER A 52 3.74 4.49 -6.42
N SER A 53 2.42 4.35 -6.22
CA SER A 53 1.86 3.40 -5.25
C SER A 53 2.17 1.96 -5.63
N MET A 54 1.95 1.59 -6.91
CA MET A 54 2.29 0.26 -7.41
C MET A 54 3.78 -0.05 -7.29
N TRP A 55 4.62 0.95 -7.53
CA TRP A 55 6.07 0.80 -7.35
C TRP A 55 6.44 0.57 -5.89
N ALA A 56 5.88 1.35 -4.98
CA ALA A 56 6.17 1.27 -3.55
C ALA A 56 5.63 -0.02 -2.90
N LEU A 57 4.45 -0.50 -3.31
CA LEU A 57 3.84 -1.74 -2.81
C LEU A 57 4.39 -3.00 -3.50
N GLY A 58 4.92 -2.85 -4.71
CA GLY A 58 5.28 -3.99 -5.55
C GLY A 58 4.06 -4.84 -5.94
N VAL A 59 4.31 -5.97 -6.58
CA VAL A 59 3.24 -6.89 -7.03
C VAL A 59 2.46 -7.47 -5.84
N THR A 60 3.15 -7.81 -4.76
CA THR A 60 2.55 -8.46 -3.59
C THR A 60 1.59 -7.53 -2.86
N GLY A 61 2.03 -6.32 -2.52
CA GLY A 61 1.19 -5.36 -1.79
C GLY A 61 0.07 -4.76 -2.65
N THR A 62 0.27 -4.66 -3.98
CA THR A 62 -0.76 -4.13 -4.90
C THR A 62 -1.91 -5.13 -5.12
N TYR A 63 -1.64 -6.43 -5.14
CA TYR A 63 -2.59 -7.46 -5.57
C TYR A 63 -2.97 -8.42 -4.45
N LEU A 64 -3.45 -7.86 -3.33
CA LEU A 64 -4.08 -8.61 -2.23
C LEU A 64 -3.17 -9.63 -1.53
N GLY A 65 -1.84 -9.45 -1.54
CA GLY A 65 -0.91 -10.32 -0.82
C GLY A 65 -1.27 -10.47 0.65
N ASP A 66 -1.68 -9.38 1.28
CA ASP A 66 -2.08 -9.31 2.68
C ASP A 66 -3.23 -10.25 3.04
N TYR A 67 -4.21 -10.42 2.15
CA TYR A 67 -5.33 -11.34 2.35
C TYR A 67 -4.94 -12.82 2.30
N PHE A 68 -3.80 -13.12 1.71
CA PHE A 68 -3.24 -14.47 1.62
C PHE A 68 -2.10 -14.71 2.62
N GLY A 69 -1.93 -13.80 3.58
CA GLY A 69 -0.89 -13.92 4.60
C GLY A 69 0.52 -13.62 4.09
N ILE A 70 0.66 -13.08 2.88
CA ILE A 70 1.94 -12.68 2.30
C ILE A 70 2.15 -11.21 2.64
N LEU A 71 2.63 -10.98 3.87
CA LEU A 71 2.86 -9.62 4.36
C LEU A 71 4.22 -9.09 3.90
N MET A 72 4.28 -7.77 3.70
CA MET A 72 5.53 -7.04 3.56
C MET A 72 6.24 -6.97 4.92
N ASP A 73 7.54 -6.70 4.94
CA ASP A 73 8.31 -6.60 6.19
C ASP A 73 7.81 -5.52 7.14
N ALA A 74 7.28 -4.43 6.59
CA ALA A 74 6.63 -3.33 7.30
C ALA A 74 5.64 -2.63 6.37
N MET A 75 4.71 -1.86 6.96
CA MET A 75 3.82 -0.97 6.19
C MET A 75 4.65 0.08 5.46
N VAL A 76 4.27 0.35 4.20
CA VAL A 76 4.91 1.38 3.37
C VAL A 76 4.51 2.77 3.86
N THR A 77 5.49 3.60 4.20
CA THR A 77 5.29 4.97 4.68
C THR A 77 5.96 6.03 3.81
N GLY A 78 6.68 5.61 2.75
CA GLY A 78 7.30 6.51 1.78
C GLY A 78 6.31 7.11 0.81
N PHE A 79 6.79 7.97 -0.12
CA PHE A 79 5.94 8.51 -1.18
C PHE A 79 5.31 7.39 -2.02
N PRO A 80 4.02 7.48 -2.34
CA PRO A 80 3.06 8.57 -2.08
C PRO A 80 2.25 8.45 -0.75
N PHE A 81 2.51 7.43 0.08
CA PHE A 81 1.78 7.15 1.32
C PHE A 81 2.07 8.14 2.46
N ASN A 82 3.15 8.92 2.35
CA ASN A 82 3.44 10.03 3.25
C ASN A 82 2.60 11.30 2.95
N VAL A 83 1.95 11.36 1.78
CA VAL A 83 1.13 12.50 1.34
C VAL A 83 -0.37 12.17 1.48
N LEU A 84 -0.74 10.94 1.13
CA LEU A 84 -2.12 10.45 1.14
C LEU A 84 -2.15 9.07 1.78
N SER A 85 -3.20 8.77 2.54
CA SER A 85 -3.40 7.44 3.14
C SER A 85 -3.65 6.39 2.07
N ASP A 86 -4.42 6.74 1.03
CA ASP A 86 -4.91 5.82 0.01
C ASP A 86 -4.64 6.35 -1.40
N PRO A 87 -3.36 6.56 -1.77
CA PRO A 87 -3.00 7.29 -2.99
C PRO A 87 -3.43 6.57 -4.28
N MET A 88 -3.49 5.24 -4.28
CA MET A 88 -3.93 4.47 -5.44
C MET A 88 -5.42 4.67 -5.72
N TYR A 89 -6.26 4.68 -4.70
CA TYR A 89 -7.71 4.92 -4.83
C TYR A 89 -8.01 6.35 -5.27
N VAL A 90 -7.31 7.32 -4.68
CA VAL A 90 -7.41 8.74 -5.09
C VAL A 90 -6.95 8.90 -6.54
N GLY A 91 -5.78 8.37 -6.89
CA GLY A 91 -5.22 8.46 -8.23
C GLY A 91 -6.12 7.82 -9.29
N SER A 92 -6.67 6.63 -9.01
CA SER A 92 -7.62 5.98 -9.92
C SER A 92 -8.88 6.81 -10.11
N THR A 93 -9.43 7.40 -9.06
CA THR A 93 -10.61 8.27 -9.16
C THR A 93 -10.30 9.52 -10.00
N LEU A 94 -9.14 10.15 -9.81
CA LEU A 94 -8.71 11.28 -10.63
C LEU A 94 -8.59 10.92 -12.11
N ASN A 95 -8.11 9.70 -12.42
CA ASN A 95 -8.03 9.23 -13.80
C ASN A 95 -9.43 9.03 -14.42
N PHE A 96 -10.41 8.49 -13.69
CA PHE A 96 -11.78 8.38 -14.16
C PHE A 96 -12.41 9.76 -14.42
N VAL A 97 -12.23 10.71 -13.49
CA VAL A 97 -12.71 12.09 -13.67
C VAL A 97 -12.03 12.74 -14.88
N ALA A 98 -10.73 12.56 -15.02
CA ALA A 98 -9.94 13.11 -16.13
C ALA A 98 -10.46 12.61 -17.49
N VAL A 99 -10.71 11.31 -17.61
CA VAL A 99 -11.25 10.70 -18.83
C VAL A 99 -12.65 11.23 -19.14
N ALA A 100 -13.53 11.37 -18.13
CA ALA A 100 -14.86 11.93 -18.30
C ALA A 100 -14.82 13.39 -18.82
N LEU A 101 -13.92 14.21 -18.28
CA LEU A 101 -13.72 15.59 -18.70
C LEU A 101 -13.11 15.68 -20.10
N TRP A 102 -12.14 14.80 -20.41
CA TRP A 102 -11.49 14.75 -21.73
C TRP A 102 -12.49 14.48 -22.84
N PHE A 103 -13.40 13.54 -22.63
CA PHE A 103 -14.46 13.22 -23.58
C PHE A 103 -15.69 14.13 -23.45
N ALA A 104 -15.66 15.12 -22.53
CA ALA A 104 -16.75 16.06 -22.27
C ALA A 104 -18.11 15.35 -21.96
N ARG A 105 -18.07 14.24 -21.18
CA ARG A 105 -19.24 13.40 -20.89
C ARG A 105 -19.65 13.49 -19.43
N PRO A 106 -20.73 14.22 -19.08
CA PRO A 106 -21.20 14.38 -17.69
C PRO A 106 -21.51 13.05 -17.00
N ALA A 107 -22.03 12.06 -17.74
CA ALA A 107 -22.31 10.72 -17.20
C ALA A 107 -21.06 10.09 -16.58
N GLY A 108 -19.87 10.34 -17.17
CA GLY A 108 -18.61 9.86 -16.62
C GLY A 108 -18.26 10.47 -15.27
N LEU A 109 -18.66 11.70 -15.00
CA LEU A 109 -18.47 12.33 -13.68
C LEU A 109 -19.35 11.64 -12.62
N VAL A 110 -20.59 11.27 -12.98
CA VAL A 110 -21.49 10.50 -12.10
C VAL A 110 -20.90 9.13 -11.82
N LEU A 111 -20.39 8.43 -12.85
CA LEU A 111 -19.73 7.14 -12.68
C LEU A 111 -18.46 7.26 -11.82
N SER A 112 -17.68 8.30 -12.01
CA SER A 112 -16.49 8.58 -11.18
C SER A 112 -16.85 8.80 -9.71
N ALA A 113 -17.97 9.48 -9.43
CA ALA A 113 -18.47 9.64 -8.07
C ALA A 113 -18.92 8.30 -7.46
N LEU A 114 -19.54 7.42 -8.23
CA LEU A 114 -19.89 6.06 -7.78
C LEU A 114 -18.63 5.22 -7.50
N VAL A 115 -17.62 5.30 -8.35
CA VAL A 115 -16.32 4.65 -8.12
C VAL A 115 -15.69 5.15 -6.83
N TRP A 116 -15.64 6.47 -6.62
CA TRP A 116 -15.16 7.05 -5.38
C TRP A 116 -15.90 6.54 -4.15
N LEU A 117 -17.23 6.51 -4.20
CA LEU A 117 -18.05 6.00 -3.11
C LEU A 117 -17.74 4.52 -2.82
N THR A 118 -17.63 3.71 -3.86
CA THR A 118 -17.28 2.29 -3.74
C THR A 118 -15.91 2.12 -3.08
N TYR A 119 -14.91 2.91 -3.48
CA TYR A 119 -13.59 2.90 -2.85
C TYR A 119 -13.66 3.33 -1.37
N ARG A 120 -14.45 4.35 -1.03
CA ARG A 120 -14.64 4.78 0.37
C ARG A 120 -15.26 3.66 1.22
N VAL A 121 -16.23 2.95 0.68
CA VAL A 121 -16.84 1.80 1.37
C VAL A 121 -15.81 0.67 1.53
N ALA A 122 -15.08 0.32 0.49
CA ALA A 122 -14.04 -0.71 0.55
C ALA A 122 -12.98 -0.40 1.62
N LEU A 123 -12.49 0.85 1.67
CA LEU A 123 -11.49 1.31 2.64
C LEU A 123 -11.99 1.24 4.10
N CYS A 124 -13.29 1.36 4.35
CA CYS A 124 -13.84 1.16 5.70
C CYS A 124 -13.60 -0.26 6.23
N PHE A 125 -13.49 -1.25 5.34
CA PHE A 125 -13.20 -2.64 5.71
C PHE A 125 -11.71 -2.98 5.59
N GLU A 126 -11.07 -2.53 4.54
CA GLU A 126 -9.67 -2.83 4.24
C GLU A 126 -8.71 -2.20 5.26
N GLY A 127 -8.89 -0.93 5.61
CA GLY A 127 -8.01 -0.22 6.52
C GLY A 127 -7.86 -0.89 7.89
N PRO A 128 -8.97 -1.16 8.63
CA PRO A 128 -8.92 -1.86 9.90
C PRO A 128 -8.36 -3.29 9.80
N PHE A 129 -8.67 -4.00 8.70
CA PHE A 129 -8.16 -5.34 8.45
C PHE A 129 -6.63 -5.32 8.31
N THR A 130 -6.12 -4.50 7.40
CA THR A 130 -4.67 -4.36 7.16
C THR A 130 -3.92 -3.93 8.43
N ALA A 131 -4.40 -2.91 9.15
CA ALA A 131 -3.80 -2.47 10.39
C ALA A 131 -3.71 -3.61 11.43
N ARG A 132 -4.74 -4.44 11.54
CA ARG A 132 -4.77 -5.57 12.47
C ARG A 132 -3.74 -6.64 12.11
N ILE A 133 -3.68 -7.08 10.85
CA ILE A 133 -2.78 -8.16 10.44
C ILE A 133 -1.30 -7.77 10.57
N TYR A 134 -0.94 -6.52 10.25
CA TYR A 134 0.41 -6.02 10.43
C TYR A 134 0.78 -5.89 11.92
N ARG A 135 -0.14 -5.47 12.78
CA ARG A 135 0.08 -5.43 14.23
C ARG A 135 0.33 -6.84 14.79
N GLU A 136 -0.54 -7.81 14.45
CA GLU A 136 -0.38 -9.20 14.89
C GLU A 136 0.94 -9.81 14.40
N ALA A 137 1.36 -9.50 13.17
CA ALA A 137 2.64 -9.95 12.63
C ALA A 137 3.83 -9.33 13.39
N ALA A 138 3.77 -8.04 13.71
CA ALA A 138 4.79 -7.36 14.49
C ALA A 138 4.92 -7.93 15.90
N GLU A 139 3.80 -8.20 16.58
CA GLU A 139 3.76 -8.83 17.92
C GLU A 139 4.38 -10.24 17.90
N LYS A 140 4.04 -11.06 16.90
CA LYS A 140 4.63 -12.40 16.73
C LYS A 140 6.14 -12.32 16.50
N LYS A 141 6.60 -11.38 15.68
CA LYS A 141 8.04 -11.16 15.39
C LYS A 141 8.78 -10.71 16.65
N ALA A 142 8.20 -9.82 17.44
CA ALA A 142 8.76 -9.36 18.70
C ALA A 142 8.84 -10.48 19.74
N ALA A 143 7.80 -11.29 19.89
CA ALA A 143 7.77 -12.43 20.79
C ALA A 143 8.82 -13.51 20.40
N ALA A 144 8.96 -13.77 19.10
CA ALA A 144 9.97 -14.70 18.60
C ALA A 144 11.40 -14.20 18.87
N ALA A 145 11.64 -12.90 18.65
CA ALA A 145 12.94 -12.27 18.93
C ALA A 145 13.28 -12.33 20.42
N LYS A 146 12.31 -12.09 21.32
CA LYS A 146 12.49 -12.21 22.77
C LYS A 146 12.88 -13.62 23.18
N LYS A 147 12.14 -14.63 22.69
CA LYS A 147 12.47 -16.06 22.97
C LYS A 147 13.85 -16.44 22.45
N ALA A 148 14.25 -15.93 21.27
CA ALA A 148 15.58 -16.19 20.73
C ALA A 148 16.69 -15.55 21.58
N ALA A 149 16.47 -14.34 22.08
CA ALA A 149 17.40 -13.63 22.98
C ALA A 149 17.54 -14.39 24.34
N GLU A 150 16.42 -14.82 24.92
CA GLU A 150 16.41 -15.63 26.17
C GLU A 150 17.17 -16.96 25.99
N ARG A 151 16.95 -17.65 24.86
CA ARG A 151 17.70 -18.89 24.55
C ARG A 151 19.20 -18.64 24.40
N LYS A 152 19.61 -17.54 23.76
CA LYS A 152 21.03 -17.16 23.64
C LYS A 152 21.63 -16.83 25.01
N ALA A 153 20.92 -16.10 25.85
CA ALA A 153 21.37 -15.78 27.21
C ALA A 153 21.53 -17.03 28.07
N ALA A 154 20.59 -17.98 27.97
CA ALA A 154 20.66 -19.24 28.70
C ALA A 154 21.78 -20.20 28.20
N ALA A 155 22.14 -20.08 26.92
CA ALA A 155 23.20 -20.87 26.29
C ALA A 155 24.60 -20.32 26.50
N THR A 156 24.75 -19.09 27.02
CA THR A 156 26.07 -18.52 27.35
C THR A 156 26.52 -19.04 28.71
N PRO A 157 27.57 -19.87 28.80
CA PRO A 157 28.03 -20.39 30.09
C PRO A 157 28.50 -19.22 30.94
N SER A 158 27.98 -19.12 32.17
CA SER A 158 28.46 -18.18 33.19
C SER A 158 29.96 -18.45 33.38
N ARG A 159 30.76 -17.52 32.88
CA ARG A 159 32.21 -17.53 33.12
C ARG A 159 32.41 -17.17 34.59
N ALA A 160 32.42 -18.19 35.47
CA ALA A 160 32.75 -18.02 36.86
C ALA A 160 34.08 -17.25 36.98
N PRO A 161 34.16 -16.22 37.85
CA PRO A 161 35.42 -15.52 38.04
C PRO A 161 36.46 -16.52 38.57
N TYR A 162 37.54 -16.71 37.84
CA TYR A 162 38.69 -17.44 38.31
C TYR A 162 39.16 -16.82 39.61
N ALA A 163 38.93 -17.50 40.73
CA ALA A 163 39.55 -17.19 42.01
C ALA A 163 41.05 -17.37 41.90
N THR A 164 41.79 -16.32 41.79
CA THR A 164 43.26 -16.31 41.88
C THR A 164 43.65 -16.76 43.29
N ARG A 165 43.98 -18.04 43.42
CA ARG A 165 44.56 -18.59 44.66
C ARG A 165 45.97 -17.99 44.84
N SER A 166 46.08 -16.96 45.70
CA SER A 166 47.35 -16.42 46.11
C SER A 166 48.12 -17.46 46.93
N GLN A 167 49.21 -17.94 46.38
CA GLN A 167 50.18 -18.76 47.11
C GLN A 167 50.96 -17.85 48.08
N THR A 168 50.55 -17.83 49.35
CA THR A 168 51.39 -17.31 50.41
C THR A 168 52.47 -18.36 50.71
N ARG A 169 53.64 -18.18 50.11
CA ARG A 169 54.83 -18.97 50.43
C ARG A 169 55.43 -18.41 51.71
N LYS A 170 55.13 -19.05 52.87
CA LYS A 170 55.85 -18.79 54.13
C LYS A 170 57.29 -19.25 53.94
N ARG A 171 58.24 -18.32 53.97
CA ARG A 171 59.67 -18.58 54.27
C ARG A 171 59.73 -18.79 55.79
N ALA A 172 60.27 -19.96 56.20
CA ALA A 172 60.87 -20.19 57.53
C ALA A 172 62.28 -20.70 57.30
N LEU A 173 63.21 -19.95 57.79
CA LEU A 173 64.59 -20.21 58.27
C LEU A 173 65.24 -21.54 57.93
#